data_9e44c053ca24a5a0d65a52a9f70372a7
#
_entry.id   9e44c053ca24a5a0d65a52a9f70372a7
#
_cell.length_a   1.000
_cell.length_b   1.000
_cell.length_c   1.000
_cell.angle_alpha   90.00
_cell.angle_beta   90.00
_cell.angle_gamma   90.00
#
_symmetry.space_group_name_H-M   'P 1'
#
loop_
_entity.id
_entity.type
_entity.pdbx_description
1 polymer ?
#
loop_
_entity_poly.entity_id
_entity_poly.type
_entity_poly.pdbx_seq_one_letter_code
_entity_poly.pdbx_strand_id
1 'polypeptide(L)'
;MGRGAVGSNGSDAGSKSRPVTSPGSLRSCPPVLGLTTYLQQAQTGVWDVRASFLPAIYVEGVTQAGGIATLLPPQPVDAGIVDRVLDGLDGLIVTGGRDVSPASYGQQPHPSTDQPADDRDAWEFALLRAALARRLPVLGICRGAQVLNVALGGTLHQHLPDVLGHGRHQVGNAVFTTTAVRTVPGTRLASLIGESSDAQCYHHQAIDRLGDGLIVAARDADDGVIEAVEVDPRAHPDSWVLAVQWHPEERLDDLRLFAAVVAAAAHYSPNASRHEPVHTGERV
;
A
#
# COMPACT_ATOMS: atom_id res chain seq x y z
N MET A 1 -24.01 40.63 73.63
CA MET A 1 -24.80 39.39 73.74
C MET A 1 -24.62 38.64 72.44
N GLY A 2 -24.07 37.52 72.22
CA GLY A 2 -23.70 36.42 73.02
C GLY A 2 -23.10 35.39 72.09
N ARG A 3 -22.04 34.75 72.52
CA ARG A 3 -21.67 33.37 72.39
C ARG A 3 -21.75 32.73 70.96
N GLY A 4 -20.76 32.09 70.30
CA GLY A 4 -19.76 31.18 70.90
C GLY A 4 -19.96 29.79 70.28
N ALA A 5 -18.90 29.17 69.82
CA ALA A 5 -18.57 27.74 69.73
C ALA A 5 -17.94 27.40 68.39
N VAL A 6 -16.66 27.12 68.31
CA VAL A 6 -15.85 25.93 68.57
C VAL A 6 -16.22 24.70 67.71
N GLY A 7 -15.27 24.27 66.85
CA GLY A 7 -14.95 22.88 66.58
C GLY A 7 -15.29 22.42 65.18
N SER A 8 -14.48 21.86 64.42
CA SER A 8 -13.57 20.77 64.54
C SER A 8 -12.88 20.51 63.15
N ASN A 9 -11.62 20.17 63.18
CA ASN A 9 -10.83 19.67 62.08
C ASN A 9 -11.43 18.37 61.53
N GLY A 10 -11.59 18.33 60.20
CA GLY A 10 -11.80 17.12 59.44
C GLY A 10 -10.83 17.10 58.27
N SER A 11 -9.75 16.37 58.42
CA SER A 11 -8.78 16.06 57.39
C SER A 11 -9.44 15.11 56.41
N ASP A 12 -9.78 15.58 55.22
CA ASP A 12 -10.25 14.71 54.11
C ASP A 12 -9.08 14.53 53.13
N ALA A 13 -8.54 13.30 53.13
CA ALA A 13 -7.51 12.86 52.24
C ALA A 13 -8.12 12.59 50.86
N GLY A 14 -8.13 13.60 50.00
CA GLY A 14 -8.54 13.49 48.61
C GLY A 14 -7.64 12.53 47.82
N SER A 15 -8.11 11.33 47.64
CA SER A 15 -7.57 10.37 46.67
C SER A 15 -7.56 10.99 45.28
N LYS A 16 -6.37 11.37 44.80
CA LYS A 16 -6.14 11.76 43.40
C LYS A 16 -6.21 10.51 42.55
N SER A 17 -7.36 10.25 41.96
CA SER A 17 -7.53 9.29 40.87
C SER A 17 -6.63 9.73 39.72
N ARG A 18 -5.67 8.87 39.34
CA ARG A 18 -4.86 9.00 38.11
C ARG A 18 -5.83 9.00 36.93
N PRO A 19 -5.66 9.87 35.93
CA PRO A 19 -6.45 9.80 34.71
C PRO A 19 -6.15 8.48 34.01
N VAL A 20 -7.21 7.69 33.77
CA VAL A 20 -7.18 6.54 32.89
C VAL A 20 -6.91 7.07 31.49
N THR A 21 -5.72 6.80 30.96
CA THR A 21 -5.42 7.08 29.56
C THR A 21 -6.27 6.19 28.69
N SER A 22 -7.24 6.78 28.00
CA SER A 22 -8.04 6.11 26.97
C SER A 22 -7.11 5.60 25.86
N PRO A 23 -7.28 4.36 25.36
CA PRO A 23 -6.51 3.87 24.23
C PRO A 23 -6.95 4.60 22.96
N GLY A 24 -6.00 5.14 22.19
CA GLY A 24 -6.18 5.56 20.81
C GLY A 24 -6.72 6.97 20.59
N SER A 25 -5.98 8.00 21.05
CA SER A 25 -6.16 9.33 20.46
C SER A 25 -5.71 9.27 19.00
N LEU A 26 -6.67 9.39 18.06
CA LEU A 26 -6.38 9.65 16.65
C LEU A 26 -5.41 10.84 16.56
N ARG A 27 -4.39 10.75 15.71
CA ARG A 27 -3.47 11.86 15.45
C ARG A 27 -4.28 13.09 15.06
N SER A 28 -3.91 14.24 15.59
CA SER A 28 -4.59 15.52 15.29
C SER A 28 -4.36 16.01 13.84
N CYS A 29 -3.46 15.38 13.11
CA CYS A 29 -3.11 15.73 11.73
C CYS A 29 -3.39 14.56 10.77
N PRO A 30 -3.83 14.84 9.54
CA PRO A 30 -3.99 13.83 8.50
C PRO A 30 -2.69 13.05 8.25
N PRO A 31 -2.76 11.73 7.96
CA PRO A 31 -1.59 10.93 7.70
C PRO A 31 -0.94 11.29 6.36
N VAL A 32 0.39 11.17 6.27
CA VAL A 32 1.17 11.41 5.07
C VAL A 32 1.43 10.10 4.34
N LEU A 33 0.93 9.98 3.10
CA LEU A 33 1.15 8.83 2.24
C LEU A 33 2.13 9.18 1.12
N GLY A 34 3.17 8.35 0.97
CA GLY A 34 4.09 8.43 -0.16
C GLY A 34 3.53 7.71 -1.38
N LEU A 35 3.51 8.36 -2.55
CA LEU A 35 3.07 7.79 -3.81
C LEU A 35 4.27 7.68 -4.75
N THR A 36 4.60 6.47 -5.22
CA THR A 36 5.68 6.31 -6.21
C THR A 36 5.28 6.93 -7.54
N THR A 37 6.26 7.47 -8.29
CA THR A 37 5.98 8.21 -9.53
C THR A 37 6.72 7.62 -10.72
N TYR A 38 6.32 8.04 -11.91
CA TYR A 38 7.08 7.83 -13.15
C TYR A 38 8.32 8.74 -13.17
N LEU A 39 9.35 8.31 -13.89
CA LEU A 39 10.51 9.13 -14.24
C LEU A 39 10.88 8.83 -15.70
N GLN A 40 10.31 9.58 -16.62
CA GLN A 40 10.46 9.34 -18.05
C GLN A 40 10.37 10.64 -18.84
N GLN A 41 10.61 10.56 -20.15
CA GLN A 41 10.42 11.69 -21.04
C GLN A 41 8.97 12.17 -20.98
N ALA A 42 8.80 13.47 -20.77
CA ALA A 42 7.48 14.11 -20.68
C ALA A 42 7.49 15.44 -21.39
N GLN A 43 6.39 15.73 -22.10
CA GLN A 43 6.20 17.00 -22.79
C GLN A 43 5.21 17.86 -22.03
N THR A 44 5.60 19.09 -21.71
CA THR A 44 4.73 20.09 -21.07
C THR A 44 5.00 21.47 -21.67
N GLY A 45 4.03 22.01 -22.38
CA GLY A 45 4.18 23.23 -23.16
C GLY A 45 5.30 23.10 -24.18
N VAL A 46 6.33 23.94 -24.06
CA VAL A 46 7.52 23.93 -24.94
C VAL A 46 8.63 23.01 -24.47
N TRP A 47 8.49 22.40 -23.31
CA TRP A 47 9.51 21.55 -22.70
C TRP A 47 9.26 20.07 -23.06
N ASP A 48 10.32 19.41 -23.53
CA ASP A 48 10.38 17.97 -23.74
C ASP A 48 11.61 17.45 -22.99
N VAL A 49 11.39 17.03 -21.74
CA VAL A 49 12.45 16.73 -20.78
C VAL A 49 12.13 15.47 -19.98
N ARG A 50 13.17 14.84 -19.43
CA ARG A 50 12.99 13.80 -18.43
C ARG A 50 12.40 14.43 -17.16
N ALA A 51 11.20 13.99 -16.78
CA ALA A 51 10.48 14.53 -15.64
C ALA A 51 9.86 13.41 -14.78
N SER A 52 9.73 13.70 -13.51
CA SER A 52 8.93 12.85 -12.63
C SER A 52 7.51 13.38 -12.55
N PHE A 53 6.53 12.52 -12.75
CA PHE A 53 5.11 12.88 -12.70
C PHE A 53 4.26 11.68 -12.29
N LEU A 54 3.02 11.97 -11.90
CA LEU A 54 1.98 11.00 -11.59
C LEU A 54 0.63 11.59 -12.04
N PRO A 55 -0.29 10.80 -12.62
CA PRO A 55 -1.66 11.28 -12.87
C PRO A 55 -2.29 11.84 -11.61
N ALA A 56 -2.93 13.00 -11.70
CA ALA A 56 -3.48 13.71 -10.56
C ALA A 56 -4.52 12.88 -9.78
N ILE A 57 -5.20 11.98 -10.48
CA ILE A 57 -6.25 11.15 -9.90
C ILE A 57 -5.77 10.27 -8.72
N TYR A 58 -4.49 9.86 -8.68
CA TYR A 58 -3.91 9.18 -7.53
C TYR A 58 -3.83 10.09 -6.29
N VAL A 59 -3.42 11.35 -6.51
CA VAL A 59 -3.37 12.36 -5.45
C VAL A 59 -4.78 12.69 -4.96
N GLU A 60 -5.73 12.80 -5.88
CA GLU A 60 -7.14 13.05 -5.59
C GLU A 60 -7.73 11.91 -4.75
N GLY A 61 -7.44 10.65 -5.06
CA GLY A 61 -7.89 9.50 -4.27
C GLY A 61 -7.44 9.59 -2.80
N VAL A 62 -6.16 9.93 -2.57
CA VAL A 62 -5.63 10.10 -1.20
C VAL A 62 -6.25 11.29 -0.49
N THR A 63 -6.35 12.46 -1.16
CA THR A 63 -6.82 13.68 -0.53
C THR A 63 -8.33 13.64 -0.24
N GLN A 64 -9.13 13.05 -1.14
CA GLN A 64 -10.56 12.83 -0.90
C GLN A 64 -10.80 11.83 0.23
N ALA A 65 -9.90 10.86 0.43
CA ALA A 65 -9.93 9.95 1.56
C ALA A 65 -9.41 10.58 2.88
N GLY A 66 -8.98 11.83 2.87
CA GLY A 66 -8.53 12.58 4.07
C GLY A 66 -7.06 12.42 4.40
N GLY A 67 -6.23 11.93 3.48
CA GLY A 67 -4.77 11.85 3.62
C GLY A 67 -4.04 13.03 2.98
N ILE A 68 -2.73 13.12 3.25
CA ILE A 68 -1.80 14.03 2.57
C ILE A 68 -0.97 13.19 1.60
N ALA A 69 -0.96 13.55 0.31
CA ALA A 69 -0.16 12.86 -0.71
C ALA A 69 1.22 13.52 -0.88
N THR A 70 2.28 12.71 -0.84
CA THR A 70 3.66 13.12 -1.13
C THR A 70 4.21 12.26 -2.26
N LEU A 71 4.74 12.90 -3.31
CA LEU A 71 5.30 12.19 -4.46
C LEU A 71 6.72 11.70 -4.17
N LEU A 72 6.99 10.45 -4.53
CA LEU A 72 8.27 9.77 -4.35
C LEU A 72 8.91 9.45 -5.71
N PRO A 73 9.64 10.39 -6.33
CA PRO A 73 10.33 10.13 -7.57
C PRO A 73 11.42 9.08 -7.40
N PRO A 74 11.70 8.23 -8.42
CA PRO A 74 12.83 7.33 -8.39
C PRO A 74 14.14 8.08 -8.10
N GLN A 75 14.91 7.52 -7.15
CA GLN A 75 16.18 8.07 -6.67
C GLN A 75 17.23 6.95 -6.62
N PRO A 76 18.53 7.29 -6.53
CA PRO A 76 19.56 6.30 -6.27
C PRO A 76 19.24 5.50 -4.99
N VAL A 77 19.33 4.17 -5.09
CA VAL A 77 18.98 3.29 -3.98
C VAL A 77 20.14 3.20 -3.01
N ASP A 78 19.91 3.70 -1.80
CA ASP A 78 20.74 3.55 -0.62
C ASP A 78 19.84 3.34 0.60
N ALA A 79 20.23 2.45 1.51
CA ALA A 79 19.41 2.12 2.68
C ALA A 79 19.14 3.34 3.55
N GLY A 80 20.11 4.24 3.71
CA GLY A 80 19.93 5.46 4.49
C GLY A 80 18.96 6.45 3.82
N ILE A 81 18.96 6.52 2.48
CA ILE A 81 18.03 7.37 1.72
C ILE A 81 16.61 6.81 1.87
N VAL A 82 16.42 5.50 1.65
CA VAL A 82 15.13 4.82 1.77
C VAL A 82 14.56 4.99 3.18
N ASP A 83 15.36 4.74 4.19
CA ASP A 83 14.98 4.90 5.59
C ASP A 83 14.55 6.32 5.90
N ARG A 84 15.32 7.31 5.43
CA ARG A 84 15.02 8.73 5.67
C ARG A 84 13.73 9.18 4.98
N VAL A 85 13.44 8.65 3.79
CA VAL A 85 12.18 8.92 3.08
C VAL A 85 11.01 8.34 3.87
N LEU A 86 11.10 7.06 4.27
CA LEU A 86 10.02 6.38 5.00
C LEU A 86 9.80 6.95 6.41
N ASP A 87 10.80 7.56 7.05
CA ASP A 87 10.64 8.22 8.36
C ASP A 87 9.62 9.38 8.32
N GLY A 88 9.40 9.97 7.15
CA GLY A 88 8.44 11.06 6.95
C GLY A 88 7.03 10.61 6.54
N LEU A 89 6.77 9.30 6.46
CA LEU A 89 5.53 8.74 5.93
C LEU A 89 4.79 7.92 6.98
N ASP A 90 3.47 7.93 6.87
CA ASP A 90 2.55 7.09 7.63
C ASP A 90 2.00 5.92 6.80
N GLY A 91 2.18 5.95 5.47
CA GLY A 91 1.80 4.89 4.54
C GLY A 91 2.48 5.04 3.17
N LEU A 92 2.45 3.97 2.38
CA LEU A 92 3.04 3.91 1.05
C LEU A 92 2.01 3.41 0.03
N ILE A 93 1.90 4.10 -1.10
CA ILE A 93 1.15 3.65 -2.27
C ILE A 93 2.15 3.42 -3.41
N VAL A 94 2.24 2.16 -3.87
CA VAL A 94 3.00 1.79 -5.07
C VAL A 94 2.06 1.82 -6.26
N THR A 95 2.26 2.78 -7.15
CA THR A 95 1.32 3.11 -8.23
C THR A 95 1.47 2.23 -9.46
N GLY A 96 0.50 2.30 -10.35
CA GLY A 96 0.53 1.67 -11.67
C GLY A 96 1.70 2.11 -12.55
N GLY A 97 1.85 1.53 -13.73
CA GLY A 97 2.92 1.89 -14.67
C GLY A 97 3.34 0.77 -15.60
N ARG A 98 4.51 0.93 -16.24
CA ARG A 98 5.11 -0.03 -17.16
C ARG A 98 5.46 -1.36 -16.48
N ASP A 99 5.72 -2.36 -17.28
CA ASP A 99 6.06 -3.71 -16.83
C ASP A 99 7.27 -3.74 -15.89
N VAL A 100 7.20 -4.67 -14.93
CA VAL A 100 8.32 -4.98 -14.04
C VAL A 100 9.37 -5.77 -14.83
N SER A 101 10.65 -5.44 -14.66
CA SER A 101 11.76 -6.13 -15.32
C SER A 101 11.71 -7.65 -15.08
N PRO A 102 11.61 -8.48 -16.14
CA PRO A 102 11.60 -9.93 -16.01
C PRO A 102 12.84 -10.50 -15.32
N ALA A 103 13.98 -9.81 -15.43
CA ALA A 103 15.21 -10.18 -14.72
C ALA A 103 15.02 -10.18 -13.21
N SER A 104 14.12 -9.35 -12.67
CA SER A 104 13.84 -9.25 -11.23
C SER A 104 13.19 -10.51 -10.65
N TYR A 105 12.57 -11.34 -11.49
CA TYR A 105 11.99 -12.65 -11.10
C TYR A 105 12.58 -13.82 -11.91
N GLY A 106 13.80 -13.63 -12.44
CA GLY A 106 14.62 -14.71 -13.03
C GLY A 106 14.15 -15.20 -14.40
N GLN A 107 13.40 -14.39 -15.16
CA GLN A 107 12.89 -14.73 -16.47
C GLN A 107 13.54 -13.89 -17.57
N GLN A 108 13.52 -14.42 -18.82
CA GLN A 108 13.84 -13.66 -20.01
C GLN A 108 12.63 -12.82 -20.43
N PRO A 109 12.83 -11.61 -21.02
CA PRO A 109 11.72 -10.78 -21.44
C PRO A 109 10.92 -11.40 -22.57
N HIS A 110 9.59 -11.36 -22.45
CA HIS A 110 8.67 -11.69 -23.52
C HIS A 110 8.67 -10.58 -24.59
N PRO A 111 8.43 -10.86 -25.89
CA PRO A 111 8.41 -9.84 -26.94
C PRO A 111 7.41 -8.69 -26.71
N SER A 112 6.33 -8.95 -25.97
CA SER A 112 5.32 -7.96 -25.61
C SER A 112 5.63 -7.20 -24.32
N THR A 113 6.72 -7.53 -23.63
CA THR A 113 7.11 -6.82 -22.39
C THR A 113 7.62 -5.43 -22.75
N ASP A 114 7.11 -4.42 -22.05
CA ASP A 114 7.60 -3.04 -22.14
C ASP A 114 9.10 -2.97 -21.79
N GLN A 115 9.78 -1.95 -22.34
CA GLN A 115 11.13 -1.67 -21.87
C GLN A 115 11.08 -1.32 -20.36
N PRO A 116 11.77 -2.10 -19.49
CA PRO A 116 11.75 -1.88 -18.07
C PRO A 116 12.28 -0.52 -17.66
N ALA A 117 11.77 0.00 -16.55
CA ALA A 117 12.29 1.18 -15.87
C ALA A 117 13.11 0.75 -14.65
N ASP A 118 14.35 0.28 -14.90
CA ASP A 118 15.19 -0.34 -13.86
C ASP A 118 15.44 0.55 -12.63
N ASP A 119 15.53 1.87 -12.83
CA ASP A 119 15.65 2.85 -11.75
C ASP A 119 14.40 2.90 -10.87
N ARG A 120 13.22 2.79 -11.48
CA ARG A 120 11.95 2.73 -10.78
C ARG A 120 11.77 1.39 -10.06
N ASP A 121 12.11 0.28 -10.73
CA ASP A 121 12.04 -1.06 -10.14
C ASP A 121 12.92 -1.14 -8.88
N ALA A 122 14.19 -0.72 -8.99
CA ALA A 122 15.11 -0.71 -7.86
C ALA A 122 14.61 0.14 -6.69
N TRP A 123 14.08 1.34 -6.98
CA TRP A 123 13.53 2.25 -5.99
C TRP A 123 12.32 1.66 -5.27
N GLU A 124 11.34 1.15 -6.03
CA GLU A 124 10.12 0.60 -5.45
C GLU A 124 10.36 -0.71 -4.68
N PHE A 125 11.26 -1.58 -5.16
CA PHE A 125 11.67 -2.76 -4.39
C PHE A 125 12.32 -2.38 -3.05
N ALA A 126 13.18 -1.36 -3.04
CA ALA A 126 13.82 -0.91 -1.82
C ALA A 126 12.81 -0.29 -0.83
N LEU A 127 11.91 0.58 -1.32
CA LEU A 127 10.83 1.14 -0.51
C LEU A 127 9.92 0.06 0.08
N LEU A 128 9.48 -0.92 -0.74
CA LEU A 128 8.61 -1.98 -0.28
C LEU A 128 9.25 -2.84 0.79
N ARG A 129 10.50 -3.31 0.58
CA ARG A 129 11.20 -4.14 1.58
C ARG A 129 11.34 -3.39 2.92
N ALA A 130 11.70 -2.12 2.87
CA ALA A 130 11.84 -1.31 4.09
C ALA A 130 10.48 -0.99 4.73
N ALA A 131 9.43 -0.76 3.93
CA ALA A 131 8.07 -0.53 4.42
C ALA A 131 7.52 -1.78 5.12
N LEU A 132 7.69 -2.97 4.51
CA LEU A 132 7.28 -4.25 5.10
C LEU A 132 8.01 -4.51 6.43
N ALA A 133 9.32 -4.29 6.49
CA ALA A 133 10.11 -4.45 7.72
C ALA A 133 9.65 -3.52 8.85
N ARG A 134 9.14 -2.34 8.49
CA ARG A 134 8.61 -1.34 9.43
C ARG A 134 7.13 -1.52 9.75
N ARG A 135 6.46 -2.49 9.11
CA ARG A 135 5.00 -2.66 9.16
C ARG A 135 4.23 -1.38 8.73
N LEU A 136 4.86 -0.58 7.87
CA LEU A 136 4.23 0.60 7.28
C LEU A 136 3.05 0.14 6.41
N PRO A 137 1.85 0.73 6.51
CA PRO A 137 0.74 0.41 5.63
C PRO A 137 1.09 0.59 4.15
N VAL A 138 0.77 -0.42 3.33
CA VAL A 138 1.07 -0.42 1.89
C VAL A 138 -0.17 -0.74 1.09
N LEU A 139 -0.47 0.09 0.09
CA LEU A 139 -1.41 -0.21 -0.99
C LEU A 139 -0.63 -0.31 -2.31
N GLY A 140 -0.73 -1.46 -2.98
CA GLY A 140 -0.23 -1.64 -4.36
C GLY A 140 -1.36 -1.49 -5.38
N ILE A 141 -1.13 -0.75 -6.46
CA ILE A 141 -2.11 -0.54 -7.53
C ILE A 141 -1.52 -1.01 -8.86
N CYS A 142 -2.18 -1.92 -9.53
CA CYS A 142 -1.82 -2.52 -10.81
C CYS A 142 -0.37 -3.03 -10.81
N ARG A 143 0.56 -2.32 -11.43
CA ARG A 143 1.98 -2.64 -11.35
C ARG A 143 2.48 -2.74 -9.89
N GLY A 144 1.91 -1.96 -8.97
CA GLY A 144 2.26 -2.03 -7.54
C GLY A 144 1.98 -3.40 -6.91
N ALA A 145 0.94 -4.12 -7.35
CA ALA A 145 0.68 -5.49 -6.93
C ALA A 145 1.74 -6.46 -7.48
N GLN A 146 2.18 -6.25 -8.70
CA GLN A 146 3.22 -7.05 -9.35
C GLN A 146 4.58 -6.84 -8.68
N VAL A 147 4.96 -5.59 -8.40
CA VAL A 147 6.21 -5.24 -7.68
C VAL A 147 6.21 -5.84 -6.27
N LEU A 148 5.09 -5.77 -5.54
CA LEU A 148 4.95 -6.41 -4.22
C LEU A 148 5.16 -7.92 -4.31
N ASN A 149 4.52 -8.58 -5.28
CA ASN A 149 4.64 -10.02 -5.48
C ASN A 149 6.08 -10.42 -5.78
N VAL A 150 6.75 -9.71 -6.70
CA VAL A 150 8.15 -9.99 -7.08
C VAL A 150 9.11 -9.67 -5.92
N ALA A 151 8.89 -8.59 -5.18
CA ALA A 151 9.70 -8.23 -4.00
C ALA A 151 9.72 -9.35 -2.94
N LEU A 152 8.66 -10.14 -2.87
CA LEU A 152 8.48 -11.30 -1.98
C LEU A 152 8.79 -12.64 -2.67
N GLY A 153 9.46 -12.63 -3.83
CA GLY A 153 9.94 -13.82 -4.53
C GLY A 153 8.93 -14.51 -5.44
N GLY A 154 7.81 -13.87 -5.74
CA GLY A 154 6.82 -14.35 -6.70
C GLY A 154 7.24 -14.16 -8.16
N THR A 155 6.42 -14.63 -9.09
CA THR A 155 6.62 -14.49 -10.55
C THR A 155 5.39 -13.92 -11.22
N LEU A 156 5.54 -13.47 -12.48
CA LEU A 156 4.48 -12.87 -13.27
C LEU A 156 4.25 -13.64 -14.58
N HIS A 157 3.00 -13.73 -15.01
CA HIS A 157 2.66 -13.90 -16.41
C HIS A 157 2.99 -12.60 -17.14
N GLN A 158 3.95 -12.66 -18.07
CA GLN A 158 4.40 -11.46 -18.80
C GLN A 158 3.40 -11.02 -19.88
N HIS A 159 2.57 -11.93 -20.37
CA HIS A 159 1.57 -11.65 -21.41
C HIS A 159 0.35 -12.54 -21.25
N LEU A 160 -0.70 -12.03 -20.58
CA LEU A 160 -1.93 -12.77 -20.32
C LEU A 160 -2.62 -13.34 -21.57
N PRO A 161 -2.62 -12.63 -22.74
CA PRO A 161 -3.22 -13.20 -23.95
C PRO A 161 -2.66 -14.55 -24.36
N ASP A 162 -1.38 -14.83 -24.11
CA ASP A 162 -0.78 -16.14 -24.41
C ASP A 162 -1.24 -17.24 -23.44
N VAL A 163 -1.63 -16.85 -22.24
CA VAL A 163 -2.10 -17.77 -21.19
C VAL A 163 -3.60 -18.04 -21.30
N LEU A 164 -4.37 -16.99 -21.59
CA LEU A 164 -5.83 -17.00 -21.55
C LEU A 164 -6.49 -17.17 -22.93
N GLY A 165 -5.74 -16.88 -24.01
CA GLY A 165 -6.28 -16.87 -25.38
C GLY A 165 -7.13 -15.63 -25.69
N HIS A 166 -7.13 -14.61 -24.84
CA HIS A 166 -7.85 -13.34 -25.05
C HIS A 166 -7.17 -12.18 -24.32
N GLY A 167 -7.43 -10.93 -24.79
CA GLY A 167 -6.84 -9.70 -24.26
C GLY A 167 -7.83 -8.79 -23.51
N ARG A 168 -8.85 -9.33 -22.85
CA ARG A 168 -9.92 -8.52 -22.24
C ARG A 168 -9.45 -7.61 -21.11
N HIS A 169 -8.33 -7.95 -20.44
CA HIS A 169 -7.75 -7.12 -19.37
C HIS A 169 -7.00 -5.89 -19.91
N GLN A 170 -6.69 -5.87 -21.23
CA GLN A 170 -6.07 -4.72 -21.88
C GLN A 170 -6.51 -4.67 -23.36
N VAL A 171 -7.53 -3.90 -23.66
CA VAL A 171 -8.05 -3.73 -25.02
C VAL A 171 -7.28 -2.70 -25.85
N GLY A 172 -6.27 -2.06 -25.28
CA GLY A 172 -5.44 -1.05 -25.94
C GLY A 172 -6.00 0.36 -25.88
N ASN A 173 -5.28 1.31 -26.50
CA ASN A 173 -5.68 2.71 -26.65
C ASN A 173 -6.01 3.44 -25.34
N ALA A 174 -5.39 3.05 -24.22
CA ALA A 174 -5.66 3.59 -22.88
C ALA A 174 -7.15 3.55 -22.47
N VAL A 175 -7.88 2.52 -22.96
CA VAL A 175 -9.28 2.30 -22.60
C VAL A 175 -9.34 1.24 -21.51
N PHE A 176 -9.81 1.64 -20.33
CA PHE A 176 -10.08 0.71 -19.23
C PHE A 176 -11.27 -0.19 -19.55
N THR A 177 -11.16 -1.46 -19.20
CA THR A 177 -12.25 -2.43 -19.26
C THR A 177 -12.79 -2.68 -17.87
N THR A 178 -14.09 -2.84 -17.75
CA THR A 178 -14.71 -3.23 -16.48
C THR A 178 -14.80 -4.76 -16.43
N THR A 179 -14.21 -5.36 -15.38
CA THR A 179 -14.37 -6.78 -15.08
C THR A 179 -14.96 -6.97 -13.69
N ALA A 180 -15.64 -8.09 -13.47
CA ALA A 180 -16.13 -8.44 -12.15
C ALA A 180 -15.03 -9.20 -11.39
N VAL A 181 -14.70 -8.76 -10.19
CA VAL A 181 -13.79 -9.47 -9.29
C VAL A 181 -14.55 -10.11 -8.15
N ARG A 182 -14.16 -11.32 -7.76
CA ARG A 182 -14.69 -12.04 -6.60
C ARG A 182 -13.63 -12.09 -5.52
N THR A 183 -13.98 -11.60 -4.35
CA THR A 183 -13.10 -11.62 -3.18
C THR A 183 -13.06 -13.01 -2.55
N VAL A 184 -11.95 -13.32 -1.90
CA VAL A 184 -11.81 -14.54 -1.11
C VAL A 184 -12.37 -14.29 0.30
N PRO A 185 -13.32 -15.09 0.79
CA PRO A 185 -13.89 -14.89 2.12
C PRO A 185 -12.84 -14.93 3.23
N GLY A 186 -12.99 -14.05 4.20
CA GLY A 186 -12.07 -13.94 5.35
C GLY A 186 -10.82 -13.11 5.09
N THR A 187 -10.68 -12.53 3.90
CA THR A 187 -9.64 -11.56 3.58
C THR A 187 -10.01 -10.14 4.04
N ARG A 188 -9.00 -9.30 4.23
CA ARG A 188 -9.20 -7.86 4.47
C ARG A 188 -9.98 -7.22 3.32
N LEU A 189 -9.59 -7.55 2.08
CA LEU A 189 -10.28 -7.04 0.91
C LEU A 189 -11.77 -7.36 0.92
N ALA A 190 -12.16 -8.61 1.23
CA ALA A 190 -13.56 -9.00 1.33
C ALA A 190 -14.33 -8.19 2.39
N SER A 191 -13.67 -7.82 3.50
CA SER A 191 -14.29 -6.96 4.52
C SER A 191 -14.45 -5.50 4.07
N LEU A 192 -13.65 -5.04 3.11
CA LEU A 192 -13.68 -3.67 2.60
C LEU A 192 -14.70 -3.49 1.46
N ILE A 193 -14.72 -4.41 0.50
CA ILE A 193 -15.51 -4.23 -0.73
C ILE A 193 -16.67 -5.23 -0.88
N GLY A 194 -16.82 -6.19 0.06
CA GLY A 194 -17.83 -7.23 -0.02
C GLY A 194 -17.38 -8.42 -0.87
N GLU A 195 -18.34 -9.27 -1.27
CA GLU A 195 -18.07 -10.53 -1.99
C GLU A 195 -17.63 -10.33 -3.44
N SER A 196 -18.01 -9.22 -4.05
CA SER A 196 -17.65 -8.87 -5.43
C SER A 196 -17.67 -7.36 -5.65
N SER A 197 -16.94 -6.91 -6.67
CA SER A 197 -16.92 -5.51 -7.11
C SER A 197 -16.59 -5.45 -8.59
N ASP A 198 -17.00 -4.38 -9.24
CA ASP A 198 -16.51 -4.03 -10.58
C ASP A 198 -15.12 -3.40 -10.46
N ALA A 199 -14.21 -3.84 -11.31
CA ALA A 199 -12.81 -3.41 -11.36
C ALA A 199 -12.47 -2.78 -12.72
N GLN A 200 -11.77 -1.64 -12.70
CA GLN A 200 -11.28 -0.99 -13.93
C GLN A 200 -9.90 -1.55 -14.26
N CYS A 201 -9.81 -2.39 -15.28
CA CYS A 201 -8.59 -3.11 -15.67
C CYS A 201 -7.92 -2.50 -16.89
N TYR A 202 -6.60 -2.40 -16.83
CA TYR A 202 -5.74 -2.09 -17.96
C TYR A 202 -4.37 -2.71 -17.74
N HIS A 203 -4.26 -4.04 -17.91
CA HIS A 203 -3.00 -4.75 -17.72
C HIS A 203 -2.92 -5.99 -18.62
N HIS A 204 -1.73 -6.30 -19.14
CA HIS A 204 -1.46 -7.55 -19.85
C HIS A 204 -0.53 -8.48 -19.08
N GLN A 205 0.03 -8.01 -17.97
CA GLN A 205 0.75 -8.83 -17.00
C GLN A 205 -0.12 -9.10 -15.78
N ALA A 206 0.12 -10.21 -15.10
CA ALA A 206 -0.54 -10.56 -13.84
C ALA A 206 0.35 -11.46 -12.98
N ILE A 207 0.00 -11.62 -11.71
CA ILE A 207 0.66 -12.53 -10.80
C ILE A 207 0.48 -13.98 -11.29
N ASP A 208 1.60 -14.72 -11.42
CA ASP A 208 1.65 -16.15 -11.73
C ASP A 208 1.82 -16.94 -10.42
N ARG A 209 3.01 -16.98 -9.85
CA ARG A 209 3.29 -17.59 -8.55
C ARG A 209 3.34 -16.53 -7.47
N LEU A 210 2.62 -16.78 -6.38
CA LEU A 210 2.63 -15.87 -5.22
C LEU A 210 4.00 -15.76 -4.57
N GLY A 211 4.32 -14.56 -4.13
CA GLY A 211 5.42 -14.27 -3.24
C GLY A 211 5.16 -14.79 -1.82
N ASP A 212 6.23 -14.96 -1.06
CA ASP A 212 6.18 -15.51 0.29
C ASP A 212 5.34 -14.63 1.24
N GLY A 213 4.44 -15.26 1.99
CA GLY A 213 3.56 -14.60 2.95
C GLY A 213 2.37 -13.87 2.34
N LEU A 214 2.19 -13.90 1.01
CA LEU A 214 0.99 -13.39 0.35
C LEU A 214 -0.10 -14.44 0.27
N ILE A 215 -1.34 -13.98 0.34
CA ILE A 215 -2.54 -14.77 0.01
C ILE A 215 -3.32 -14.07 -1.10
N VAL A 216 -4.05 -14.85 -1.89
CA VAL A 216 -4.98 -14.31 -2.88
C VAL A 216 -6.16 -13.69 -2.15
N ALA A 217 -6.45 -12.42 -2.46
CA ALA A 217 -7.57 -11.69 -1.88
C ALA A 217 -8.76 -11.53 -2.85
N ALA A 218 -8.51 -11.54 -4.16
CA ALA A 218 -9.56 -11.61 -5.19
C ALA A 218 -9.06 -12.24 -6.48
N ARG A 219 -10.02 -12.73 -7.26
CA ARG A 219 -9.81 -13.22 -8.63
C ARG A 219 -10.84 -12.61 -9.57
N ASP A 220 -10.46 -12.48 -10.83
CA ASP A 220 -11.42 -12.23 -11.89
C ASP A 220 -12.50 -13.35 -11.89
N ALA A 221 -13.76 -12.94 -12.05
CA ALA A 221 -14.92 -13.84 -11.90
C ALA A 221 -15.05 -14.85 -13.04
N ASP A 222 -14.50 -14.54 -14.22
CA ASP A 222 -14.68 -15.33 -15.44
C ASP A 222 -13.47 -16.23 -15.74
N ASP A 223 -12.23 -15.70 -15.63
CA ASP A 223 -11.03 -16.44 -16.02
C ASP A 223 -10.11 -16.80 -14.84
N GLY A 224 -10.42 -16.29 -13.65
CA GLY A 224 -9.72 -16.67 -12.41
C GLY A 224 -8.34 -16.03 -12.24
N VAL A 225 -7.96 -15.04 -13.07
CA VAL A 225 -6.72 -14.26 -12.90
C VAL A 225 -6.69 -13.67 -11.48
N ILE A 226 -5.51 -13.68 -10.86
CA ILE A 226 -5.31 -13.07 -9.54
C ILE A 226 -5.42 -11.56 -9.70
N GLU A 227 -6.46 -11.00 -9.11
CA GLU A 227 -6.77 -9.57 -9.18
C GLU A 227 -6.43 -8.83 -7.88
N ALA A 228 -6.24 -9.54 -6.76
CA ALA A 228 -5.73 -8.92 -5.55
C ALA A 228 -4.98 -9.91 -4.68
N VAL A 229 -3.99 -9.38 -3.96
CA VAL A 229 -3.22 -10.10 -2.95
C VAL A 229 -3.09 -9.24 -1.69
N GLU A 230 -2.94 -9.90 -0.55
CA GLU A 230 -2.64 -9.24 0.71
C GLU A 230 -1.67 -10.09 1.54
N VAL A 231 -0.95 -9.47 2.47
CA VAL A 231 -0.22 -10.21 3.49
C VAL A 231 -1.24 -10.89 4.40
N ASP A 232 -1.06 -12.20 4.68
CA ASP A 232 -2.01 -12.97 5.50
C ASP A 232 -2.19 -12.31 6.87
N PRO A 233 -3.38 -11.74 7.16
CA PRO A 233 -3.62 -11.04 8.41
C PRO A 233 -3.61 -11.96 9.62
N ARG A 234 -3.73 -13.28 9.42
CA ARG A 234 -3.67 -14.29 10.49
C ARG A 234 -2.23 -14.54 10.92
N ALA A 235 -1.29 -14.52 9.96
CA ALA A 235 0.14 -14.65 10.23
C ALA A 235 0.77 -13.31 10.67
N HIS A 236 0.25 -12.19 10.16
CA HIS A 236 0.80 -10.85 10.37
C HIS A 236 -0.32 -9.84 10.72
N PRO A 237 -0.96 -9.96 11.91
CA PRO A 237 -2.13 -9.14 12.27
C PRO A 237 -1.83 -7.64 12.32
N ASP A 238 -0.60 -7.26 12.62
CA ASP A 238 -0.17 -5.86 12.74
C ASP A 238 0.31 -5.27 11.41
N SER A 239 0.27 -6.05 10.30
CA SER A 239 0.68 -5.60 8.98
C SER A 239 -0.56 -5.25 8.14
N TRP A 240 -0.59 -4.04 7.60
CA TRP A 240 -1.60 -3.62 6.65
C TRP A 240 -0.99 -3.52 5.26
N VAL A 241 -1.06 -4.61 4.49
CA VAL A 241 -0.54 -4.67 3.12
C VAL A 241 -1.62 -5.29 2.24
N LEU A 242 -2.06 -4.53 1.26
CA LEU A 242 -3.06 -4.92 0.28
C LEU A 242 -2.61 -4.43 -1.09
N ALA A 243 -2.80 -5.25 -2.12
CA ALA A 243 -2.52 -4.81 -3.48
C ALA A 243 -3.58 -5.37 -4.44
N VAL A 244 -4.00 -4.52 -5.37
CA VAL A 244 -5.01 -4.81 -6.38
C VAL A 244 -4.41 -4.66 -7.78
N GLN A 245 -4.80 -5.53 -8.71
CA GLN A 245 -4.32 -5.51 -10.08
C GLN A 245 -5.06 -4.48 -10.95
N TRP A 246 -6.25 -4.08 -10.52
CA TRP A 246 -7.05 -3.03 -11.18
C TRP A 246 -6.68 -1.63 -10.72
N HIS A 247 -7.34 -0.62 -11.28
CA HIS A 247 -7.12 0.79 -11.04
C HIS A 247 -8.28 1.41 -10.22
N PRO A 248 -8.22 1.38 -8.88
CA PRO A 248 -9.25 2.00 -8.03
C PRO A 248 -9.31 3.51 -8.17
N GLU A 249 -8.22 4.15 -8.60
CA GLU A 249 -8.17 5.59 -8.88
C GLU A 249 -9.09 6.00 -10.03
N GLU A 250 -9.39 5.11 -10.97
CA GLU A 250 -10.31 5.38 -12.08
C GLU A 250 -11.79 5.41 -11.67
N ARG A 251 -12.06 5.17 -10.38
CA ARG A 251 -13.40 5.19 -9.78
C ARG A 251 -13.41 5.90 -8.43
N LEU A 252 -13.20 7.21 -8.41
CA LEU A 252 -13.22 8.01 -7.18
C LEU A 252 -14.61 8.20 -6.56
N ASP A 253 -15.66 7.69 -7.18
CA ASP A 253 -16.97 7.46 -6.56
C ASP A 253 -16.94 6.29 -5.55
N ASP A 254 -15.92 5.44 -5.62
CA ASP A 254 -15.64 4.36 -4.66
C ASP A 254 -14.27 4.52 -4.01
N LEU A 255 -14.23 5.20 -2.88
CA LEU A 255 -13.00 5.48 -2.15
C LEU A 255 -12.61 4.39 -1.13
N ARG A 256 -13.30 3.24 -1.08
CA ARG A 256 -13.10 2.24 -0.01
C ARG A 256 -11.65 1.82 0.18
N LEU A 257 -10.88 1.62 -0.90
CA LEU A 257 -9.47 1.22 -0.82
C LEU A 257 -8.57 2.38 -0.35
N PHE A 258 -8.78 3.59 -0.88
CA PHE A 258 -8.04 4.78 -0.43
C PHE A 258 -8.37 5.13 1.02
N ALA A 259 -9.63 5.07 1.42
CA ALA A 259 -10.05 5.31 2.79
C ALA A 259 -9.45 4.26 3.75
N ALA A 260 -9.34 3.00 3.31
CA ALA A 260 -8.77 1.94 4.13
C ALA A 260 -7.27 2.13 4.37
N VAL A 261 -6.48 2.48 3.35
CA VAL A 261 -5.04 2.73 3.55
C VAL A 261 -4.79 4.02 4.34
N VAL A 262 -5.60 5.07 4.13
CA VAL A 262 -5.53 6.31 4.92
C VAL A 262 -5.86 6.05 6.40
N ALA A 263 -6.91 5.26 6.67
CA ALA A 263 -7.25 4.85 8.03
C ALA A 263 -6.14 4.02 8.69
N ALA A 264 -5.55 3.08 7.96
CA ALA A 264 -4.42 2.30 8.44
C ALA A 264 -3.20 3.19 8.76
N ALA A 265 -2.89 4.15 7.88
CA ALA A 265 -1.82 5.12 8.05
C ALA A 265 -2.05 6.04 9.27
N ALA A 266 -3.29 6.46 9.53
CA ALA A 266 -3.63 7.25 10.71
C ALA A 266 -3.36 6.52 12.05
N HIS A 267 -3.40 5.19 12.04
CA HIS A 267 -3.12 4.35 13.22
C HIS A 267 -1.67 3.85 13.27
N TYR A 268 -0.89 4.08 12.22
CA TYR A 268 0.51 3.65 12.17
C TYR A 268 1.35 4.41 13.19
N SER A 269 2.15 3.68 13.97
CA SER A 269 3.09 4.26 14.95
C SER A 269 4.49 3.70 14.73
N PRO A 270 5.43 4.48 14.22
CA PRO A 270 6.78 4.02 13.92
C PRO A 270 7.56 3.54 15.16
N ASN A 271 7.14 3.93 16.35
CA ASN A 271 7.80 3.54 17.61
C ASN A 271 7.33 2.18 18.17
N ALA A 272 6.20 1.64 17.72
CA ALA A 272 5.72 0.33 18.15
C ALA A 272 6.62 -0.81 17.64
N SER A 273 7.27 -0.61 16.50
CA SER A 273 8.12 -1.63 15.84
C SER A 273 9.57 -1.65 16.32
N ARG A 274 10.01 -0.67 17.11
CA ARG A 274 11.42 -0.55 17.56
C ARG A 274 11.70 -1.18 18.93
N HIS A 275 10.73 -1.81 19.59
CA HIS A 275 10.83 -2.31 20.96
C HIS A 275 10.65 -3.82 21.14
N GLU A 276 11.02 -4.66 20.15
CA GLU A 276 11.32 -6.05 20.49
C GLU A 276 12.82 -6.18 20.73
N PRO A 277 13.28 -6.43 21.97
CA PRO A 277 14.67 -6.77 22.21
C PRO A 277 14.95 -8.13 21.56
N VAL A 278 15.95 -8.17 20.67
CA VAL A 278 16.53 -9.43 20.21
C VAL A 278 17.01 -10.19 21.43
N HIS A 279 16.30 -11.22 21.84
CA HIS A 279 16.80 -12.18 22.82
C HIS A 279 17.96 -12.94 22.18
N THR A 280 19.16 -12.43 22.35
CA THR A 280 20.37 -13.22 22.19
C THR A 280 20.39 -14.22 23.34
N GLY A 281 19.86 -15.40 23.08
CA GLY A 281 20.02 -16.55 23.98
C GLY A 281 21.46 -16.99 23.99
N GLU A 282 22.28 -16.47 24.86
CA GLU A 282 23.51 -17.14 25.30
C GLU A 282 23.08 -18.33 26.12
N ARG A 283 23.30 -19.54 25.55
CA ARG A 283 23.31 -20.76 26.34
C ARG A 283 24.75 -20.92 26.91
N VAL A 284 24.81 -20.87 28.18
CA VAL A 284 25.96 -21.40 28.96
C VAL A 284 25.91 -22.93 28.99
#